data_eaaf35acd8ad66843e7283b18036a36c
#
_entry.id   eaaf35acd8ad66843e7283b18036a36c
#
_cell.length_a   1.000
_cell.length_b   1.000
_cell.length_c   1.000
_cell.angle_alpha   90.00
_cell.angle_beta   90.00
_cell.angle_gamma   90.00
#
_symmetry.space_group_name_H-M   'P 1'
#
loop_
_entity.id
_entity.type
_entity.pdbx_description
1 polymer ?
#
loop_
_entity_poly.entity_id
_entity_poly.type
_entity_poly.pdbx_seq_one_letter_code
_entity_poly.pdbx_strand_id
1 'polypeptide(L)'
;MPTELENTTWNKEKYKQFVKYLKSIQDIKYKEFHSSLVLNSKYEMIGIRVPIMRDIAKKIAKGNIEEFLKYAQDRYYEEVMIQGFVISHIKDEKQFYNYFKEYINKIDNWALCDSFCSSIKIVKKYEEKYFKETIKMALNKEEFISRVGLVMILNHFISQNNLDAIFDTLNKIQSDKFYINMAEAWLVCEMYIKFSKETTKFIKKNNLNKFTQNKAISKIHDSYRVSIEEKELLNKYRK
;
A
#
# COMPACT_ATOMS: atom_id res chain seq x y z
N MET A 1 -14.80 -3.69 25.20
CA MET A 1 -14.43 -4.19 23.87
C MET A 1 -12.91 -4.29 23.58
N PRO A 2 -11.98 -3.39 23.93
CA PRO A 2 -10.57 -3.60 23.55
C PRO A 2 -9.91 -4.86 24.13
N THR A 3 -10.35 -5.33 25.29
CA THR A 3 -9.86 -6.54 25.95
C THR A 3 -10.54 -7.83 25.50
N GLU A 4 -11.62 -7.72 24.73
CA GLU A 4 -12.46 -8.87 24.35
C GLU A 4 -12.30 -9.27 22.87
N LEU A 5 -11.60 -8.44 22.05
CA LEU A 5 -11.55 -8.66 20.60
C LEU A 5 -10.90 -9.99 20.20
N GLU A 6 -9.90 -10.44 20.96
CA GLU A 6 -9.20 -11.71 20.71
C GLU A 6 -10.05 -12.94 21.05
N ASN A 7 -11.06 -12.79 21.93
CA ASN A 7 -11.96 -13.87 22.36
C ASN A 7 -13.39 -13.71 21.80
N THR A 8 -13.58 -12.80 20.86
CA THR A 8 -14.90 -12.52 20.31
C THR A 8 -15.33 -13.61 19.34
N THR A 9 -16.46 -14.26 19.60
CA THR A 9 -17.19 -15.03 18.59
C THR A 9 -17.99 -14.06 17.74
N TRP A 10 -17.56 -13.90 16.49
CA TRP A 10 -18.13 -12.88 15.61
C TRP A 10 -19.47 -13.31 15.03
N ASN A 11 -20.42 -12.39 15.05
CA ASN A 11 -21.73 -12.49 14.39
C ASN A 11 -22.21 -11.06 14.05
N LYS A 12 -23.35 -10.94 13.37
CA LYS A 12 -23.90 -9.64 12.95
C LYS A 12 -24.04 -8.66 14.10
N GLU A 13 -24.50 -9.13 15.26
CA GLU A 13 -24.71 -8.25 16.42
C GLU A 13 -23.39 -7.78 17.05
N LYS A 14 -22.43 -8.69 17.22
CA LYS A 14 -21.09 -8.37 17.70
C LYS A 14 -20.36 -7.41 16.76
N TYR A 15 -20.53 -7.57 15.45
CA TYR A 15 -19.96 -6.65 14.48
C TYR A 15 -20.61 -5.26 14.57
N LYS A 16 -21.92 -5.13 14.76
CA LYS A 16 -22.59 -3.85 15.02
C LYS A 16 -22.05 -3.18 16.30
N GLN A 17 -21.84 -3.94 17.37
CA GLN A 17 -21.24 -3.44 18.62
C GLN A 17 -19.81 -2.96 18.37
N PHE A 18 -19.04 -3.66 17.56
CA PHE A 18 -17.71 -3.26 17.14
C PHE A 18 -17.71 -1.91 16.39
N VAL A 19 -18.63 -1.72 15.43
CA VAL A 19 -18.75 -0.44 14.73
C VAL A 19 -19.15 0.69 15.68
N LYS A 20 -20.06 0.44 16.65
CA LYS A 20 -20.38 1.43 17.70
C LYS A 20 -19.14 1.78 18.53
N TYR A 21 -18.32 0.79 18.87
CA TYR A 21 -17.06 1.04 19.56
C TYR A 21 -16.11 1.90 18.71
N LEU A 22 -15.93 1.61 17.41
CA LEU A 22 -15.11 2.44 16.51
C LEU A 22 -15.56 3.90 16.54
N LYS A 23 -16.87 4.15 16.47
CA LYS A 23 -17.42 5.51 16.54
C LYS A 23 -17.20 6.19 17.90
N SER A 24 -17.16 5.44 18.99
CA SER A 24 -16.95 6.02 20.34
C SER A 24 -15.51 6.48 20.57
N ILE A 25 -14.55 6.02 19.74
CA ILE A 25 -13.14 6.42 19.83
C ILE A 25 -12.70 7.35 18.69
N GLN A 26 -13.65 7.96 18.00
CA GLN A 26 -13.37 8.91 16.91
C GLN A 26 -12.58 10.13 17.41
N ASP A 27 -11.70 10.63 16.56
CA ASP A 27 -10.99 11.90 16.69
C ASP A 27 -11.46 12.82 15.55
N ILE A 28 -12.32 13.80 15.88
CA ILE A 28 -12.94 14.70 14.89
C ILE A 28 -11.87 15.53 14.16
N LYS A 29 -10.86 16.04 14.89
CA LYS A 29 -9.76 16.82 14.27
C LYS A 29 -8.96 15.98 13.30
N TYR A 30 -8.67 14.73 13.69
CA TYR A 30 -8.00 13.79 12.79
C TYR A 30 -8.86 13.43 11.59
N LYS A 31 -10.16 13.25 11.76
CA LYS A 31 -11.10 13.03 10.67
C LYS A 31 -11.04 14.15 9.64
N GLU A 32 -11.15 15.39 10.06
CA GLU A 32 -11.09 16.58 9.17
C GLU A 32 -9.75 16.63 8.43
N PHE A 33 -8.64 16.49 9.15
CA PHE A 33 -7.31 16.47 8.57
C PHE A 33 -7.14 15.33 7.56
N HIS A 34 -7.47 14.10 7.95
CA HIS A 34 -7.24 12.94 7.09
C HIS A 34 -8.16 12.93 5.87
N SER A 35 -9.40 13.38 6.00
CA SER A 35 -10.34 13.52 4.88
C SER A 35 -9.83 14.50 3.82
N SER A 36 -9.10 15.54 4.22
CA SER A 36 -8.49 16.48 3.25
C SER A 36 -7.33 15.87 2.44
N LEU A 37 -6.74 14.79 2.94
CA LEU A 37 -5.64 14.07 2.27
C LEU A 37 -6.11 12.88 1.42
N VAL A 38 -7.23 12.26 1.82
CA VAL A 38 -7.82 11.09 1.15
C VAL A 38 -9.08 11.54 0.42
N LEU A 39 -8.87 12.19 -0.72
CA LEU A 39 -9.96 12.72 -1.54
C LEU A 39 -10.65 11.58 -2.32
N ASN A 40 -11.97 11.73 -2.52
CA ASN A 40 -12.77 10.85 -3.37
C ASN A 40 -12.86 9.38 -2.92
N SER A 41 -12.61 9.07 -1.65
CA SER A 41 -12.91 7.72 -1.15
C SER A 41 -14.41 7.47 -1.14
N LYS A 42 -14.82 6.28 -1.56
CA LYS A 42 -16.23 5.83 -1.52
C LYS A 42 -16.72 5.50 -0.09
N TYR A 43 -15.82 5.47 0.88
CA TYR A 43 -16.09 5.09 2.26
C TYR A 43 -16.30 6.32 3.15
N GLU A 44 -17.30 6.27 4.04
CA GLU A 44 -17.45 7.27 5.09
C GLU A 44 -16.29 7.17 6.08
N MET A 45 -15.74 8.29 6.52
CA MET A 45 -14.64 8.31 7.50
C MET A 45 -15.18 8.54 8.93
N ILE A 46 -14.74 7.70 9.86
CA ILE A 46 -15.01 7.86 11.31
C ILE A 46 -13.98 8.83 11.90
N GLY A 47 -12.69 8.64 11.61
CA GLY A 47 -11.59 9.42 12.14
C GLY A 47 -10.83 8.68 13.25
N ILE A 48 -10.26 7.53 12.92
CA ILE A 48 -9.43 6.74 13.85
C ILE A 48 -7.99 6.70 13.35
N ARG A 49 -7.04 7.01 14.22
CA ARG A 49 -5.61 7.03 13.87
C ARG A 49 -5.10 5.64 13.53
N VAL A 50 -4.24 5.55 12.52
CA VAL A 50 -3.68 4.28 12.02
C VAL A 50 -3.05 3.39 13.11
N PRO A 51 -2.28 3.89 14.09
CA PRO A 51 -1.75 3.03 15.16
C PRO A 51 -2.85 2.32 15.96
N ILE A 52 -3.96 2.99 16.24
CA ILE A 52 -5.11 2.42 16.96
C ILE A 52 -5.75 1.30 16.12
N MET A 53 -5.94 1.52 14.81
CA MET A 53 -6.48 0.51 13.91
C MET A 53 -5.58 -0.73 13.81
N ARG A 54 -4.25 -0.54 13.81
CA ARG A 54 -3.27 -1.64 13.84
C ARG A 54 -3.37 -2.46 15.14
N ASP A 55 -3.52 -1.81 16.29
CA ASP A 55 -3.71 -2.49 17.58
C ASP A 55 -5.01 -3.29 17.63
N ILE A 56 -6.10 -2.72 17.12
CA ILE A 56 -7.39 -3.41 16.99
C ILE A 56 -7.23 -4.64 16.11
N ALA A 57 -6.65 -4.50 14.92
CA ALA A 57 -6.44 -5.60 13.99
C ALA A 57 -5.57 -6.72 14.59
N LYS A 58 -4.50 -6.35 15.31
CA LYS A 58 -3.64 -7.31 16.01
C LYS A 58 -4.39 -8.12 17.07
N LYS A 59 -5.34 -7.51 17.80
CA LYS A 59 -6.19 -8.22 18.77
C LYS A 59 -7.17 -9.15 18.06
N ILE A 60 -7.86 -8.69 17.00
CA ILE A 60 -8.75 -9.52 16.20
C ILE A 60 -8.00 -10.72 15.61
N ALA A 61 -6.78 -10.51 15.13
CA ALA A 61 -5.96 -11.54 14.50
C ALA A 61 -5.46 -12.64 15.46
N LYS A 62 -5.55 -12.45 16.76
CA LYS A 62 -5.31 -13.52 17.75
C LYS A 62 -6.50 -14.46 17.91
N GLY A 63 -7.69 -14.02 17.52
CA GLY A 63 -8.92 -14.81 17.53
C GLY A 63 -9.24 -15.42 16.16
N ASN A 64 -10.53 -15.51 15.83
CA ASN A 64 -11.00 -16.10 14.58
C ASN A 64 -11.08 -15.07 13.45
N ILE A 65 -10.03 -14.99 12.62
CA ILE A 65 -9.91 -14.08 11.48
C ILE A 65 -11.02 -14.32 10.45
N GLU A 66 -11.30 -15.57 10.10
CA GLU A 66 -12.30 -15.93 9.09
C GLU A 66 -13.70 -15.48 9.51
N GLU A 67 -14.02 -15.72 10.76
CA GLU A 67 -15.30 -15.32 11.32
C GLU A 67 -15.46 -13.78 11.34
N PHE A 68 -14.40 -13.04 11.72
CA PHE A 68 -14.39 -11.59 11.62
C PHE A 68 -14.63 -11.11 10.19
N LEU A 69 -13.85 -11.60 9.23
CA LEU A 69 -13.93 -11.19 7.83
C LEU A 69 -15.27 -11.56 7.19
N LYS A 70 -15.88 -12.65 7.60
CA LYS A 70 -17.23 -13.06 7.15
C LYS A 70 -18.32 -12.03 7.48
N TYR A 71 -18.23 -11.35 8.63
CA TYR A 71 -19.21 -10.36 9.06
C TYR A 71 -18.77 -8.92 8.82
N ALA A 72 -17.53 -8.72 8.39
CA ALA A 72 -16.99 -7.40 8.10
C ALA A 72 -17.77 -6.69 6.99
N GLN A 73 -17.95 -5.38 7.15
CA GLN A 73 -18.65 -4.52 6.20
C GLN A 73 -17.69 -3.47 5.64
N ASP A 74 -18.11 -2.83 4.54
CA ASP A 74 -17.30 -1.86 3.81
C ASP A 74 -17.99 -0.47 3.79
N ARG A 75 -18.63 -0.09 4.90
CA ARG A 75 -19.27 1.21 5.00
C ARG A 75 -18.27 2.31 5.36
N TYR A 76 -17.43 2.05 6.34
CA TYR A 76 -16.48 3.03 6.84
C TYR A 76 -15.05 2.73 6.38
N TYR A 77 -14.31 3.79 6.11
CA TYR A 77 -12.87 3.72 5.76
C TYR A 77 -12.08 2.87 6.76
N GLU A 78 -12.35 3.05 8.04
CA GLU A 78 -11.66 2.33 9.11
C GLU A 78 -12.02 0.85 9.16
N GLU A 79 -13.24 0.48 8.78
CA GLU A 79 -13.62 -0.94 8.64
C GLU A 79 -12.75 -1.61 7.58
N VAL A 80 -12.61 -0.96 6.41
CA VAL A 80 -11.80 -1.48 5.31
C VAL A 80 -10.30 -1.50 5.69
N MET A 81 -9.80 -0.46 6.33
CA MET A 81 -8.41 -0.41 6.81
C MET A 81 -8.11 -1.54 7.80
N ILE A 82 -8.98 -1.77 8.78
CA ILE A 82 -8.83 -2.83 9.78
C ILE A 82 -8.89 -4.20 9.12
N GLN A 83 -9.78 -4.44 8.15
CA GLN A 83 -9.81 -5.67 7.37
C GLN A 83 -8.45 -5.95 6.71
N GLY A 84 -7.86 -4.96 6.04
CA GLY A 84 -6.54 -5.09 5.44
C GLY A 84 -5.46 -5.45 6.45
N PHE A 85 -5.45 -4.79 7.61
CA PHE A 85 -4.50 -5.14 8.67
C PHE A 85 -4.74 -6.56 9.23
N VAL A 86 -5.98 -6.98 9.42
CA VAL A 86 -6.31 -8.36 9.87
C VAL A 86 -5.82 -9.39 8.85
N ILE A 87 -6.09 -9.16 7.55
CA ILE A 87 -5.62 -10.03 6.45
C ILE A 87 -4.09 -10.14 6.46
N SER A 88 -3.36 -9.05 6.75
CA SER A 88 -1.90 -9.07 6.81
C SER A 88 -1.31 -9.98 7.90
N HIS A 89 -2.12 -10.40 8.89
CA HIS A 89 -1.73 -11.35 9.93
C HIS A 89 -1.95 -12.82 9.56
N ILE A 90 -2.63 -13.13 8.46
CA ILE A 90 -2.85 -14.51 8.01
C ILE A 90 -1.52 -15.17 7.66
N LYS A 91 -1.29 -16.38 8.17
CA LYS A 91 -0.04 -17.12 8.00
C LYS A 91 -0.14 -18.26 6.97
N ASP A 92 -1.34 -18.78 6.76
CA ASP A 92 -1.60 -19.73 5.68
C ASP A 92 -1.61 -19.00 4.33
N GLU A 93 -0.82 -19.48 3.39
CA GLU A 93 -0.60 -18.81 2.11
C GLU A 93 -1.85 -18.84 1.22
N LYS A 94 -2.54 -19.97 1.17
CA LYS A 94 -3.74 -20.14 0.35
C LYS A 94 -4.88 -19.27 0.86
N GLN A 95 -5.07 -19.23 2.16
CA GLN A 95 -6.05 -18.37 2.82
C GLN A 95 -5.74 -16.90 2.58
N PHE A 96 -4.48 -16.49 2.82
CA PHE A 96 -4.01 -15.12 2.56
C PHE A 96 -4.28 -14.71 1.12
N TYR A 97 -3.91 -15.54 0.14
CA TYR A 97 -4.04 -15.23 -1.28
C TYR A 97 -5.51 -15.03 -1.70
N ASN A 98 -6.43 -15.79 -1.14
CA ASN A 98 -7.86 -15.63 -1.42
C ASN A 98 -8.37 -14.27 -0.90
N TYR A 99 -8.12 -13.95 0.38
CA TYR A 99 -8.53 -12.66 0.95
C TYR A 99 -7.79 -11.48 0.33
N PHE A 100 -6.52 -11.64 -0.03
CA PHE A 100 -5.73 -10.62 -0.73
C PHE A 100 -6.40 -10.21 -2.05
N LYS A 101 -6.79 -11.18 -2.89
CA LYS A 101 -7.45 -10.91 -4.17
C LYS A 101 -8.79 -10.18 -4.02
N GLU A 102 -9.55 -10.53 -3.00
CA GLU A 102 -10.82 -9.84 -2.72
C GLU A 102 -10.58 -8.43 -2.19
N TYR A 103 -9.63 -8.28 -1.28
CA TYR A 103 -9.36 -7.01 -0.60
C TYR A 103 -8.81 -5.94 -1.53
N ILE A 104 -7.93 -6.27 -2.47
CA ILE A 104 -7.34 -5.27 -3.38
C ILE A 104 -8.40 -4.56 -4.22
N ASN A 105 -9.57 -5.17 -4.48
CA ASN A 105 -10.69 -4.53 -5.16
C ASN A 105 -11.48 -3.53 -4.28
N LYS A 106 -11.23 -3.54 -2.97
CA LYS A 106 -11.81 -2.56 -2.05
C LYS A 106 -10.96 -1.28 -1.96
N ILE A 107 -9.70 -1.32 -2.39
CA ILE A 107 -8.76 -0.20 -2.30
C ILE A 107 -9.16 0.87 -3.33
N ASP A 108 -9.51 2.06 -2.84
CA ASP A 108 -9.90 3.21 -3.66
C ASP A 108 -9.06 4.47 -3.40
N ASN A 109 -8.04 4.36 -2.53
CA ASN A 109 -7.18 5.48 -2.20
C ASN A 109 -5.77 5.01 -1.79
N TRP A 110 -4.82 5.96 -1.79
CA TRP A 110 -3.42 5.69 -1.49
C TRP A 110 -3.19 5.21 -0.05
N ALA A 111 -3.96 5.71 0.91
CA ALA A 111 -3.73 5.38 2.31
C ALA A 111 -4.11 3.93 2.64
N LEU A 112 -5.22 3.41 2.08
CA LEU A 112 -5.57 1.98 2.15
C LEU A 112 -4.50 1.13 1.47
N CYS A 113 -4.08 1.51 0.25
CA CYS A 113 -3.09 0.80 -0.54
C CYS A 113 -1.76 0.66 0.21
N ASP A 114 -1.16 1.79 0.58
CA ASP A 114 0.19 1.84 1.12
C ASP A 114 0.28 1.22 2.52
N SER A 115 -0.76 1.44 3.34
CA SER A 115 -0.86 0.86 4.68
C SER A 115 -1.00 -0.66 4.64
N PHE A 116 -1.79 -1.19 3.72
CA PHE A 116 -1.95 -2.62 3.51
C PHE A 116 -0.67 -3.26 2.99
N CYS A 117 -0.14 -2.76 1.87
CA CYS A 117 1.06 -3.32 1.23
C CYS A 117 2.26 -3.38 2.19
N SER A 118 2.48 -2.33 2.99
CA SER A 118 3.57 -2.28 3.98
C SER A 118 3.38 -3.26 5.15
N SER A 119 2.15 -3.70 5.41
CA SER A 119 1.83 -4.59 6.54
C SER A 119 2.02 -6.07 6.20
N ILE A 120 1.99 -6.45 4.93
CA ILE A 120 2.06 -7.83 4.48
C ILE A 120 3.49 -8.37 4.65
N LYS A 121 3.65 -9.49 5.38
CA LYS A 121 4.97 -10.12 5.60
C LYS A 121 5.10 -11.48 4.91
N ILE A 122 3.97 -12.17 4.71
CA ILE A 122 3.95 -13.54 4.19
C ILE A 122 4.57 -13.65 2.80
N VAL A 123 4.46 -12.60 1.97
CA VAL A 123 4.96 -12.59 0.59
C VAL A 123 6.47 -12.82 0.48
N LYS A 124 7.24 -12.50 1.53
CA LYS A 124 8.69 -12.77 1.57
C LYS A 124 9.02 -14.26 1.63
N LYS A 125 8.11 -15.09 2.12
CA LYS A 125 8.29 -16.56 2.16
C LYS A 125 8.02 -17.21 0.81
N TYR A 126 7.29 -16.53 -0.06
CA TYR A 126 6.87 -17.00 -1.39
C TYR A 126 7.26 -15.98 -2.45
N GLU A 127 8.51 -15.48 -2.36
CA GLU A 127 9.01 -14.31 -3.10
C GLU A 127 8.76 -14.42 -4.59
N GLU A 128 9.18 -15.51 -5.24
CA GLU A 128 9.04 -15.68 -6.67
C GLU A 128 7.57 -15.60 -7.14
N LYS A 129 6.66 -16.25 -6.40
CA LYS A 129 5.22 -16.21 -6.71
C LYS A 129 4.68 -14.78 -6.64
N TYR A 130 4.91 -14.11 -5.50
CA TYR A 130 4.34 -12.79 -5.28
C TYR A 130 5.03 -11.71 -6.09
N PHE A 131 6.31 -11.84 -6.39
CA PHE A 131 6.98 -10.92 -7.31
C PHE A 131 6.34 -10.98 -8.71
N LYS A 132 6.11 -12.17 -9.25
CA LYS A 132 5.41 -12.34 -10.54
C LYS A 132 4.00 -11.75 -10.52
N GLU A 133 3.24 -11.96 -9.44
CA GLU A 133 1.90 -11.38 -9.29
C GLU A 133 1.94 -9.84 -9.18
N THR A 134 2.90 -9.28 -8.44
CA THR A 134 3.03 -7.81 -8.32
C THR A 134 3.40 -7.16 -9.64
N ILE A 135 4.24 -7.78 -10.47
CA ILE A 135 4.53 -7.30 -11.83
C ILE A 135 3.26 -7.26 -12.69
N LYS A 136 2.43 -8.32 -12.65
CA LYS A 136 1.14 -8.34 -13.38
C LYS A 136 0.20 -7.23 -12.89
N MET A 137 0.12 -7.03 -11.57
CA MET A 137 -0.70 -5.96 -11.00
C MET A 137 -0.18 -4.58 -11.40
N ALA A 138 1.15 -4.34 -11.36
CA ALA A 138 1.75 -3.07 -11.77
C ALA A 138 1.41 -2.68 -13.21
N LEU A 139 1.25 -3.67 -14.10
CA LEU A 139 0.87 -3.49 -15.50
C LEU A 139 -0.66 -3.40 -15.72
N ASN A 140 -1.47 -3.45 -14.67
CA ASN A 140 -2.92 -3.36 -14.77
C ASN A 140 -3.37 -1.93 -15.13
N LYS A 141 -4.52 -1.81 -15.81
CA LYS A 141 -5.11 -0.51 -16.20
C LYS A 141 -5.90 0.15 -15.06
N GLU A 142 -6.35 -0.64 -14.08
CA GLU A 142 -7.06 -0.12 -12.90
C GLU A 142 -6.06 0.55 -11.94
N GLU A 143 -6.34 1.81 -11.60
CA GLU A 143 -5.39 2.69 -10.91
C GLU A 143 -4.85 2.10 -9.60
N PHE A 144 -5.75 1.64 -8.73
CA PHE A 144 -5.31 1.13 -7.43
C PHE A 144 -4.81 -0.31 -7.47
N ILE A 145 -5.20 -1.12 -8.46
CA ILE A 145 -4.57 -2.43 -8.69
C ILE A 145 -3.11 -2.23 -9.13
N SER A 146 -2.88 -1.33 -10.10
CA SER A 146 -1.51 -0.99 -10.53
C SER A 146 -0.69 -0.42 -9.38
N ARG A 147 -1.26 0.51 -8.60
CA ARG A 147 -0.58 1.05 -7.42
C ARG A 147 -0.22 -0.03 -6.39
N VAL A 148 -1.13 -0.98 -6.11
CA VAL A 148 -0.82 -2.12 -5.22
C VAL A 148 0.40 -2.88 -5.73
N GLY A 149 0.46 -3.21 -7.02
CA GLY A 149 1.61 -3.87 -7.63
C GLY A 149 2.91 -3.09 -7.40
N LEU A 150 2.93 -1.80 -7.72
CA LEU A 150 4.09 -0.91 -7.57
C LEU A 150 4.53 -0.77 -6.10
N VAL A 151 3.59 -0.56 -5.17
CA VAL A 151 3.89 -0.40 -3.75
C VAL A 151 4.31 -1.72 -3.10
N MET A 152 3.80 -2.85 -3.57
CA MET A 152 4.29 -4.18 -3.15
C MET A 152 5.75 -4.39 -3.61
N ILE A 153 6.09 -4.05 -4.85
CA ILE A 153 7.48 -4.10 -5.34
C ILE A 153 8.36 -3.23 -4.44
N LEU A 154 7.94 -2.00 -4.18
CA LEU A 154 8.67 -1.04 -3.37
C LEU A 154 8.97 -1.56 -1.95
N ASN A 155 7.99 -2.17 -1.29
CA ASN A 155 8.13 -2.63 0.09
C ASN A 155 8.89 -3.95 0.24
N HIS A 156 8.83 -4.84 -0.77
CA HIS A 156 9.20 -6.23 -0.57
C HIS A 156 10.21 -6.78 -1.56
N PHE A 157 10.33 -6.22 -2.78
CA PHE A 157 10.99 -6.91 -3.88
C PHE A 157 12.13 -6.13 -4.54
N ILE A 158 12.52 -4.95 -4.00
CA ILE A 158 13.70 -4.24 -4.50
C ILE A 158 14.97 -4.98 -4.04
N SER A 159 15.56 -5.76 -4.95
CA SER A 159 16.81 -6.51 -4.77
C SER A 159 17.62 -6.49 -6.07
N GLN A 160 18.92 -6.80 -6.02
CA GLN A 160 19.77 -6.84 -7.21
C GLN A 160 19.22 -7.77 -8.29
N ASN A 161 18.68 -8.93 -7.89
CA ASN A 161 18.15 -9.93 -8.83
C ASN A 161 16.86 -9.49 -9.53
N ASN A 162 16.12 -8.54 -8.97
CA ASN A 162 14.84 -8.09 -9.48
C ASN A 162 14.93 -6.78 -10.28
N LEU A 163 16.10 -6.10 -10.29
CA LEU A 163 16.24 -4.75 -10.87
C LEU A 163 15.80 -4.68 -12.34
N ASP A 164 16.33 -5.59 -13.17
CA ASP A 164 16.03 -5.56 -14.61
C ASP A 164 14.54 -5.76 -14.87
N ALA A 165 13.91 -6.71 -14.17
CA ALA A 165 12.47 -6.95 -14.31
C ALA A 165 11.63 -5.76 -13.81
N ILE A 166 12.09 -5.04 -12.78
CA ILE A 166 11.41 -3.83 -12.30
C ILE A 166 11.57 -2.70 -13.31
N PHE A 167 12.78 -2.47 -13.86
CA PHE A 167 13.00 -1.45 -14.90
C PHE A 167 12.19 -1.74 -16.16
N ASP A 168 12.15 -2.99 -16.59
CA ASP A 168 11.32 -3.41 -17.73
C ASP A 168 9.83 -3.17 -17.49
N THR A 169 9.36 -3.40 -16.26
CA THR A 169 7.98 -3.14 -15.86
C THR A 169 7.67 -1.66 -15.91
N LEU A 170 8.51 -0.81 -15.32
CA LEU A 170 8.37 0.64 -15.35
C LEU A 170 8.37 1.19 -16.80
N ASN A 171 9.21 0.65 -17.69
CA ASN A 171 9.21 1.05 -19.10
C ASN A 171 7.94 0.65 -19.88
N LYS A 172 7.19 -0.35 -19.42
CA LYS A 172 5.95 -0.83 -20.04
C LYS A 172 4.70 -0.10 -19.57
N ILE A 173 4.75 0.52 -18.36
CA ILE A 173 3.62 1.27 -17.85
C ILE A 173 3.43 2.54 -18.67
N GLN A 174 2.23 2.68 -19.26
CA GLN A 174 1.80 3.87 -19.97
C GLN A 174 0.51 4.35 -19.30
N SER A 175 0.60 5.35 -18.45
CA SER A 175 -0.54 5.84 -17.67
C SER A 175 -0.49 7.36 -17.50
N ASP A 176 -1.67 7.98 -17.54
CA ASP A 176 -1.91 9.37 -17.16
C ASP A 176 -2.47 9.47 -15.73
N LYS A 177 -2.77 8.34 -15.09
CA LYS A 177 -3.38 8.28 -13.77
C LYS A 177 -2.40 8.73 -12.68
N PHE A 178 -2.84 9.70 -11.87
CA PHE A 178 -2.00 10.36 -10.90
C PHE A 178 -1.37 9.41 -9.88
N TYR A 179 -2.15 8.48 -9.31
CA TYR A 179 -1.66 7.59 -8.26
C TYR A 179 -0.74 6.48 -8.77
N ILE A 180 -0.86 6.10 -10.05
CA ILE A 180 0.12 5.21 -10.71
C ILE A 180 1.45 5.96 -10.84
N ASN A 181 1.43 7.13 -11.48
CA ASN A 181 2.63 7.94 -11.72
C ASN A 181 3.37 8.30 -10.42
N MET A 182 2.63 8.59 -9.35
CA MET A 182 3.21 8.85 -8.03
C MET A 182 3.87 7.61 -7.41
N ALA A 183 3.29 6.42 -7.62
CA ALA A 183 3.86 5.16 -7.13
C ALA A 183 5.12 4.78 -7.92
N GLU A 184 5.12 4.93 -9.25
CA GLU A 184 6.32 4.77 -10.08
C GLU A 184 7.45 5.69 -9.63
N ALA A 185 7.14 6.99 -9.44
CA ALA A 185 8.12 7.97 -8.98
C ALA A 185 8.71 7.62 -7.60
N TRP A 186 7.89 7.07 -6.71
CA TRP A 186 8.35 6.62 -5.40
C TRP A 186 9.21 5.35 -5.51
N LEU A 187 8.80 4.40 -6.33
CA LEU A 187 9.58 3.18 -6.59
C LEU A 187 10.96 3.52 -7.16
N VAL A 188 11.04 4.40 -8.16
CA VAL A 188 12.33 4.86 -8.73
C VAL A 188 13.19 5.54 -7.67
N CYS A 189 12.62 6.34 -6.78
CA CYS A 189 13.33 6.96 -5.68
C CYS A 189 13.95 5.92 -4.72
N GLU A 190 13.17 4.93 -4.27
CA GLU A 190 13.67 3.87 -3.38
C GLU A 190 14.70 2.96 -4.07
N MET A 191 14.53 2.71 -5.38
CA MET A 191 15.54 2.01 -6.18
C MET A 191 16.84 2.83 -6.27
N TYR A 192 16.76 4.15 -6.48
CA TYR A 192 17.94 5.01 -6.50
C TYR A 192 18.71 4.95 -5.17
N ILE A 193 18.00 5.03 -4.06
CA ILE A 193 18.62 4.99 -2.73
C ILE A 193 19.36 3.67 -2.46
N LYS A 194 18.86 2.56 -2.99
CA LYS A 194 19.48 1.23 -2.81
C LYS A 194 20.51 0.90 -3.89
N PHE A 195 20.31 1.34 -5.13
CA PHE A 195 21.04 0.96 -6.32
C PHE A 195 21.25 2.19 -7.22
N SER A 196 21.99 3.19 -6.73
CA SER A 196 22.13 4.50 -7.37
C SER A 196 22.73 4.42 -8.78
N LYS A 197 23.72 3.55 -9.00
CA LYS A 197 24.41 3.39 -10.30
C LYS A 197 23.45 2.84 -11.38
N GLU A 198 22.75 1.75 -11.08
CA GLU A 198 21.80 1.09 -11.99
C GLU A 198 20.61 1.99 -12.27
N THR A 199 20.06 2.60 -11.21
CA THR A 199 18.91 3.51 -11.35
C THR A 199 19.28 4.79 -12.09
N THR A 200 20.51 5.29 -11.96
CA THR A 200 20.99 6.42 -12.80
C THR A 200 21.01 6.05 -14.28
N LYS A 201 21.46 4.82 -14.63
CA LYS A 201 21.40 4.36 -16.03
C LYS A 201 19.95 4.33 -16.55
N PHE A 202 19.02 3.83 -15.73
CA PHE A 202 17.60 3.83 -16.04
C PHE A 202 17.06 5.26 -16.22
N ILE A 203 17.32 6.19 -15.28
CA ILE A 203 16.87 7.59 -15.38
C ILE A 203 17.36 8.27 -16.67
N LYS A 204 18.57 7.95 -17.14
CA LYS A 204 19.13 8.48 -18.39
C LYS A 204 18.37 8.02 -19.64
N LYS A 205 17.86 6.79 -19.63
CA LYS A 205 17.20 6.18 -20.80
C LYS A 205 16.04 5.29 -20.33
N ASN A 206 14.83 5.84 -20.36
CA ASN A 206 13.59 5.17 -19.97
C ASN A 206 12.38 5.73 -20.70
N ASN A 207 11.22 5.05 -20.56
CA ASN A 207 9.95 5.42 -21.16
C ASN A 207 8.98 6.15 -20.17
N LEU A 208 9.43 6.51 -18.97
CA LEU A 208 8.60 7.25 -18.03
C LEU A 208 8.13 8.57 -18.65
N ASN A 209 6.87 8.94 -18.40
CA ASN A 209 6.39 10.25 -18.81
C ASN A 209 7.10 11.39 -18.06
N LYS A 210 6.99 12.62 -18.56
CA LYS A 210 7.64 13.82 -17.98
C LYS A 210 7.31 14.02 -16.49
N PHE A 211 6.02 13.86 -16.13
CA PHE A 211 5.59 14.03 -14.74
C PHE A 211 6.27 13.01 -13.82
N THR A 212 6.21 11.73 -14.16
CA THR A 212 6.76 10.62 -13.37
C THR A 212 8.27 10.78 -13.17
N GLN A 213 9.01 11.05 -14.25
CA GLN A 213 10.46 11.23 -14.15
C GLN A 213 10.84 12.43 -13.28
N ASN A 214 10.21 13.58 -13.52
CA ASN A 214 10.51 14.78 -12.74
C ASN A 214 10.13 14.62 -11.28
N LYS A 215 9.03 13.91 -11.00
CA LYS A 215 8.59 13.61 -9.64
C LYS A 215 9.53 12.63 -8.92
N ALA A 216 10.05 11.62 -9.64
CA ALA A 216 11.06 10.71 -9.09
C ALA A 216 12.33 11.48 -8.68
N ILE A 217 12.86 12.35 -9.55
CA ILE A 217 14.02 13.20 -9.25
C ILE A 217 13.71 14.11 -8.06
N SER A 218 12.53 14.73 -7.99
CA SER A 218 12.14 15.54 -6.83
C SER A 218 12.12 14.74 -5.54
N LYS A 219 11.56 13.53 -5.54
CA LYS A 219 11.57 12.64 -4.36
C LYS A 219 12.98 12.24 -3.92
N ILE A 220 13.90 12.05 -4.88
CA ILE A 220 15.31 11.78 -4.57
C ILE A 220 15.95 13.02 -3.92
N HIS A 221 15.62 14.22 -4.41
CA HIS A 221 16.08 15.50 -3.81
C HIS A 221 15.57 15.69 -2.38
N ASP A 222 14.31 15.28 -2.10
CA ASP A 222 13.72 15.38 -0.75
C ASP A 222 14.34 14.38 0.23
N SER A 223 15.07 13.36 -0.25
CA SER A 223 15.63 12.30 0.59
C SER A 223 16.91 12.75 1.30
N TYR A 224 16.97 12.55 2.62
CA TYR A 224 18.20 12.74 3.41
C TYR A 224 19.24 11.61 3.21
N ARG A 225 18.89 10.55 2.48
CA ARG A 225 19.76 9.40 2.21
C ARG A 225 20.61 9.56 0.95
N VAL A 226 20.51 10.69 0.26
CA VAL A 226 21.21 11.00 -1.01
C VAL A 226 22.04 12.25 -0.81
N SER A 227 23.30 12.26 -1.29
CA SER A 227 24.20 13.39 -1.18
C SER A 227 23.76 14.58 -2.05
N ILE A 228 24.26 15.78 -1.73
CA ILE A 228 23.93 16.99 -2.50
C ILE A 228 24.48 16.88 -3.93
N GLU A 229 25.70 16.35 -4.09
CA GLU A 229 26.35 16.16 -5.39
C GLU A 229 25.56 15.21 -6.30
N GLU A 230 25.05 14.10 -5.74
CA GLU A 230 24.19 13.17 -6.49
C GLU A 230 22.88 13.83 -6.92
N LYS A 231 22.26 14.63 -6.04
CA LYS A 231 21.03 15.38 -6.34
C LYS A 231 21.25 16.36 -7.49
N GLU A 232 22.34 17.12 -7.47
CA GLU A 232 22.68 18.08 -8.52
C GLU A 232 22.93 17.38 -9.87
N LEU A 233 23.62 16.23 -9.86
CA LEU A 233 23.85 15.43 -11.05
C LEU A 233 22.56 14.94 -11.71
N LEU A 234 21.51 14.70 -10.94
CA LEU A 234 20.23 14.23 -11.46
C LEU A 234 19.40 15.31 -12.15
N ASN A 235 19.63 16.59 -11.85
CA ASN A 235 18.86 17.69 -12.44
C ASN A 235 18.92 17.74 -13.97
N LYS A 236 20.06 17.36 -14.56
CA LYS A 236 20.24 17.30 -16.03
C LYS A 236 19.40 16.24 -16.73
N TYR A 237 18.76 15.33 -15.98
CA TYR A 237 17.90 14.27 -16.53
C TYR A 237 16.41 14.58 -16.37
N ARG A 238 16.03 15.76 -15.92
CA ARG A 238 14.64 16.22 -15.96
C ARG A 238 14.17 16.34 -17.41
N LYS A 239 12.91 15.90 -17.67
CA LYS A 239 12.26 15.98 -18.99
C LYS A 239 11.48 17.28 -19.15
#